data_0350effe3c79df28d9cfa92fa0d011d2
#
_entry.id   0350effe3c79df28d9cfa92fa0d011d2
#
_cell.length_a   1.000
_cell.length_b   1.000
_cell.length_c   1.000
_cell.angle_alpha   90.00
_cell.angle_beta   90.00
_cell.angle_gamma   90.00
#
_symmetry.space_group_name_H-M   'P 1'
#
loop_
_entity.id
_entity.type
_entity.pdbx_description
1 polymer ?
#
loop_
_entity_poly.entity_id
_entity_poly.type
_entity_poly.pdbx_seq_one_letter_code
_entity_poly.pdbx_strand_id
1 'polypeptide(L)'
;PLSGPKNPVDNFFASQINDENGALDTSGTFGTRNANAAAGTNTSGCRQGWDITAVDVSSRLSAGQTAAAVRFETDGDLYVPNCLALQIDSKGASLQVKKSVDKTYAEVGEEIGYTLDIANTGSIEAETVVVGDLLPNDATLVPGSIKIDGTTYAGSLPVTFGPLAAGASAKVEFSVRVDAIPAQNPIFNVAQVVYTFSPFPGNTVTGVSNSNYAVCYIIHVEILPVKNVDKGVAASGEELL
;
A
#
# COMPACT_ATOMS: atom_id res chain seq x y z
N PRO A 1 34.85 -11.35 13.11
CA PRO A 1 34.16 -12.62 12.97
C PRO A 1 32.71 -12.52 13.44
N LEU A 2 31.82 -13.34 12.86
CA LEU A 2 30.48 -13.55 13.39
C LEU A 2 30.51 -14.61 14.46
N SER A 3 29.65 -14.49 15.44
CA SER A 3 29.42 -15.52 16.46
C SER A 3 27.99 -15.43 16.95
N GLY A 4 27.43 -16.52 17.38
CA GLY A 4 26.09 -16.62 17.95
C GLY A 4 26.12 -17.49 19.22
N PRO A 5 24.99 -17.64 19.91
CA PRO A 5 24.93 -18.40 21.19
C PRO A 5 25.42 -19.86 21.08
N LYS A 6 25.27 -20.48 19.92
CA LYS A 6 25.72 -21.85 19.61
C LYS A 6 26.78 -21.91 18.51
N ASN A 7 27.20 -20.76 18.01
CA ASN A 7 28.13 -20.61 16.92
C ASN A 7 29.35 -19.81 17.40
N PRO A 8 30.31 -20.41 18.07
CA PRO A 8 31.52 -19.71 18.53
C PRO A 8 32.35 -19.23 17.33
N VAL A 9 33.24 -18.27 17.56
CA VAL A 9 34.15 -17.76 16.52
C VAL A 9 34.97 -18.88 15.92
N ASP A 10 35.47 -19.74 16.74
CA ASP A 10 36.19 -20.95 16.34
C ASP A 10 35.21 -22.13 16.34
N ASN A 11 35.20 -22.89 15.26
CA ASN A 11 34.27 -24.00 15.05
C ASN A 11 32.80 -23.56 15.00
N PHE A 12 32.52 -22.61 14.13
CA PHE A 12 31.21 -21.98 13.97
C PHE A 12 30.08 -22.97 13.64
N PHE A 13 30.38 -23.98 12.86
CA PHE A 13 29.43 -25.03 12.47
C PHE A 13 29.57 -26.25 13.39
N ALA A 14 28.48 -26.62 14.04
CA ALA A 14 28.45 -27.64 15.08
C ALA A 14 27.54 -28.82 14.76
N SER A 15 27.20 -29.03 13.51
CA SER A 15 26.26 -30.07 13.04
C SER A 15 24.91 -29.99 13.75
N GLN A 16 24.40 -28.78 13.97
CA GLN A 16 23.12 -28.49 14.62
C GLN A 16 22.28 -27.52 13.77
N ILE A 17 20.98 -27.55 14.00
CA ILE A 17 20.07 -26.52 13.51
C ILE A 17 19.65 -25.67 14.70
N ASN A 18 19.94 -24.39 14.65
CA ASN A 18 19.63 -23.43 15.69
C ASN A 18 18.80 -22.26 15.10
N ASP A 19 17.93 -21.71 15.93
CA ASP A 19 17.25 -20.46 15.66
C ASP A 19 18.19 -19.25 15.84
N GLU A 20 17.69 -18.05 15.60
CA GLU A 20 18.42 -16.78 15.75
C GLU A 20 18.91 -16.50 17.17
N ASN A 21 18.28 -17.11 18.18
CA ASN A 21 18.67 -17.01 19.58
C ASN A 21 19.68 -18.11 20.00
N GLY A 22 20.08 -18.96 19.06
CA GLY A 22 20.94 -20.11 19.29
C GLY A 22 20.27 -21.25 20.04
N ALA A 23 18.93 -21.24 20.14
CA ALA A 23 18.21 -22.37 20.67
C ALA A 23 18.12 -23.49 19.64
N LEU A 24 18.17 -24.73 20.11
CA LEU A 24 18.08 -25.90 19.24
C LEU A 24 16.70 -25.97 18.59
N ASP A 25 16.61 -25.92 17.27
CA ASP A 25 15.34 -26.10 16.56
C ASP A 25 15.02 -27.60 16.45
N THR A 26 14.03 -28.03 17.21
CA THR A 26 13.53 -29.42 17.20
C THR A 26 12.25 -29.58 16.39
N SER A 27 11.83 -28.56 15.64
CA SER A 27 10.68 -28.60 14.75
C SER A 27 10.94 -29.35 13.43
N GLY A 28 9.89 -29.69 12.74
CA GLY A 28 9.94 -30.30 11.39
C GLY A 28 10.44 -31.73 11.36
N THR A 29 10.69 -32.21 10.13
CA THR A 29 11.00 -33.63 9.81
C THR A 29 12.22 -34.17 10.52
N PHE A 30 13.12 -33.31 10.93
CA PHE A 30 14.39 -33.67 11.53
C PHE A 30 14.47 -33.37 13.03
N GLY A 31 13.42 -32.83 13.63
CA GLY A 31 13.44 -32.33 15.00
C GLY A 31 14.05 -33.29 16.01
N THR A 32 13.64 -34.55 16.03
CA THR A 32 14.13 -35.59 16.93
C THR A 32 15.60 -35.97 16.71
N ARG A 33 16.15 -35.65 15.55
CA ARG A 33 17.55 -35.92 15.17
C ARG A 33 18.47 -34.71 15.42
N ASN A 34 17.91 -33.59 15.79
CA ASN A 34 18.64 -32.38 16.13
C ASN A 34 18.97 -32.38 17.62
N ALA A 35 20.02 -33.04 18.00
CA ALA A 35 20.41 -33.19 19.38
C ALA A 35 21.22 -32.00 19.87
N ASN A 36 21.09 -31.70 21.19
CA ASN A 36 21.87 -30.65 21.82
C ASN A 36 23.28 -31.14 22.14
N ALA A 37 24.19 -30.96 21.21
CA ALA A 37 25.59 -31.24 21.39
C ALA A 37 26.41 -29.98 21.66
N ALA A 38 27.56 -30.09 22.30
CA ALA A 38 28.50 -28.98 22.41
C ALA A 38 28.99 -28.58 21.01
N ALA A 39 29.27 -27.30 20.83
CA ALA A 39 29.85 -26.80 19.57
C ALA A 39 31.13 -27.59 19.24
N GLY A 40 31.26 -27.99 17.98
CA GLY A 40 32.40 -28.82 17.52
C GLY A 40 32.35 -30.27 17.92
N THR A 41 31.26 -30.73 18.53
CA THR A 41 31.08 -32.12 18.90
C THR A 41 30.31 -32.87 17.83
N ASN A 42 30.91 -33.87 17.25
CA ASN A 42 30.26 -34.75 16.29
C ASN A 42 29.56 -35.88 17.06
N THR A 43 28.26 -35.77 17.25
CA THR A 43 27.48 -36.74 18.02
C THR A 43 26.80 -37.73 17.09
N SER A 44 27.02 -39.03 17.29
CA SER A 44 26.41 -40.08 16.52
C SER A 44 24.87 -40.03 16.60
N GLY A 45 24.19 -40.06 15.47
CA GLY A 45 22.73 -39.95 15.37
C GLY A 45 22.18 -38.54 15.25
N CYS A 46 23.02 -37.51 15.46
CA CYS A 46 22.71 -36.13 15.12
C CYS A 46 22.77 -35.93 13.58
N ARG A 47 22.54 -34.72 13.14
CA ARG A 47 22.63 -34.35 11.72
C ARG A 47 24.05 -34.07 11.32
N GLN A 48 24.87 -35.07 11.36
CA GLN A 48 26.28 -34.96 11.01
C GLN A 48 26.46 -34.34 9.63
N GLY A 49 27.23 -33.26 9.57
CA GLY A 49 27.56 -32.57 8.33
C GLY A 49 26.51 -31.57 7.84
N TRP A 50 25.44 -31.33 8.58
CA TRP A 50 24.44 -30.33 8.24
C TRP A 50 24.30 -29.29 9.36
N ASP A 51 24.49 -28.04 9.02
CA ASP A 51 24.26 -26.90 9.89
C ASP A 51 23.30 -25.93 9.25
N ILE A 52 22.26 -25.51 9.98
CA ILE A 52 21.38 -24.42 9.63
C ILE A 52 21.37 -23.51 10.85
N THR A 53 21.80 -22.28 10.66
CA THR A 53 21.87 -21.31 11.74
C THR A 53 21.44 -19.93 11.26
N ALA A 54 20.79 -19.18 12.13
CA ALA A 54 20.52 -17.77 11.94
C ALA A 54 21.41 -16.98 12.90
N VAL A 55 21.99 -15.92 12.43
CA VAL A 55 22.86 -15.03 13.21
C VAL A 55 22.45 -13.59 12.96
N ASP A 56 22.22 -12.84 14.03
CA ASP A 56 21.96 -11.41 13.95
C ASP A 56 23.22 -10.67 13.44
N VAL A 57 23.08 -10.03 12.29
CA VAL A 57 24.13 -9.22 11.65
C VAL A 57 23.83 -7.72 11.69
N SER A 58 22.79 -7.29 12.40
CA SER A 58 22.35 -5.89 12.47
C SER A 58 23.47 -4.93 12.85
N SER A 59 24.36 -5.33 13.75
CA SER A 59 25.53 -4.53 14.18
C SER A 59 26.65 -4.46 13.13
N ARG A 60 26.57 -5.24 12.06
CA ARG A 60 27.58 -5.34 10.99
C ARG A 60 27.15 -4.64 9.71
N LEU A 61 25.90 -4.25 9.64
CA LEU A 61 25.32 -3.56 8.50
C LEU A 61 25.05 -2.10 8.87
N SER A 62 25.21 -1.21 7.91
CA SER A 62 24.91 0.21 8.05
C SER A 62 23.71 0.60 7.22
N ALA A 63 22.95 1.58 7.68
CA ALA A 63 21.86 2.16 6.89
C ALA A 63 22.39 2.67 5.55
N GLY A 64 21.70 2.32 4.47
CA GLY A 64 22.11 2.70 3.11
C GLY A 64 23.23 1.86 2.49
N GLN A 65 23.70 0.84 3.16
CA GLN A 65 24.70 -0.07 2.61
C GLN A 65 24.10 -0.86 1.43
N THR A 66 24.78 -0.84 0.29
CA THR A 66 24.31 -1.48 -0.96
C THR A 66 24.97 -2.82 -1.22
N ALA A 67 26.02 -3.17 -0.46
CA ALA A 67 26.77 -4.42 -0.61
C ALA A 67 27.30 -4.91 0.73
N ALA A 68 27.35 -6.22 0.89
CA ALA A 68 28.02 -6.88 2.02
C ALA A 68 28.82 -8.08 1.50
N ALA A 69 29.97 -8.35 2.11
CA ALA A 69 30.76 -9.51 1.81
C ALA A 69 30.75 -10.47 3.02
N VAL A 70 30.48 -11.73 2.74
CA VAL A 70 30.59 -12.83 3.70
C VAL A 70 31.80 -13.65 3.35
N ARG A 71 32.71 -13.83 4.30
CA ARG A 71 33.92 -14.65 4.15
C ARG A 71 33.83 -15.86 5.05
N PHE A 72 34.03 -17.01 4.45
CA PHE A 72 34.13 -18.30 5.13
C PHE A 72 35.61 -18.73 5.14
N GLU A 73 36.10 -19.16 6.29
CA GLU A 73 37.50 -19.60 6.48
C GLU A 73 37.51 -20.89 7.27
N THR A 74 38.53 -21.69 7.06
CA THR A 74 38.83 -22.92 7.83
C THR A 74 40.32 -23.13 7.90
N ASP A 75 40.77 -23.65 9.02
CA ASP A 75 42.19 -23.98 9.26
C ASP A 75 42.49 -25.48 9.14
N GLY A 76 41.46 -26.33 8.95
CA GLY A 76 41.69 -27.76 8.87
C GLY A 76 40.53 -28.60 8.36
N ASP A 77 39.29 -28.15 8.53
CA ASP A 77 38.12 -28.89 8.15
C ASP A 77 37.59 -28.44 6.77
N LEU A 78 36.87 -29.31 6.10
CA LEU A 78 36.15 -28.98 4.85
C LEU A 78 34.68 -28.69 5.14
N TYR A 79 34.16 -27.58 4.63
CA TYR A 79 32.76 -27.32 4.62
C TYR A 79 32.31 -26.76 3.24
N VAL A 80 31.05 -26.93 2.92
CA VAL A 80 30.45 -26.47 1.66
C VAL A 80 29.21 -25.65 1.98
N PRO A 81 29.22 -24.32 1.81
CA PRO A 81 28.03 -23.51 1.94
C PRO A 81 27.05 -23.85 0.81
N ASN A 82 25.84 -24.28 1.15
CA ASN A 82 24.79 -24.58 0.16
C ASN A 82 23.86 -23.42 -0.08
N CYS A 83 23.60 -22.62 0.95
CA CYS A 83 22.69 -21.47 0.89
C CYS A 83 23.12 -20.39 1.87
N LEU A 84 23.06 -19.15 1.46
CA LEU A 84 23.16 -17.97 2.31
C LEU A 84 21.90 -17.14 2.07
N ALA A 85 21.14 -16.87 3.12
CA ALA A 85 20.00 -15.97 3.07
C ALA A 85 20.25 -14.78 4.00
N LEU A 86 19.86 -13.59 3.56
CA LEU A 86 19.90 -12.37 4.37
C LEU A 86 18.49 -11.80 4.45
N GLN A 87 17.96 -11.72 5.66
CA GLN A 87 16.72 -11.03 5.94
C GLN A 87 17.04 -9.57 6.32
N ILE A 88 16.41 -8.63 5.65
CA ILE A 88 16.55 -7.20 5.92
C ILE A 88 15.16 -6.60 6.10
N ASP A 89 14.94 -5.94 7.23
CA ASP A 89 13.75 -5.13 7.43
C ASP A 89 13.90 -3.81 6.67
N SER A 90 13.07 -3.62 5.66
CA SER A 90 13.01 -2.35 4.93
C SER A 90 12.00 -1.42 5.58
N LYS A 91 12.46 -0.21 5.95
CA LYS A 91 11.54 0.85 6.37
C LYS A 91 10.98 1.54 5.14
N GLY A 92 9.67 1.72 5.11
CA GLY A 92 9.01 2.40 4.00
C GLY A 92 7.65 2.96 4.39
N ALA A 93 7.26 4.05 3.73
CA ALA A 93 5.87 4.48 3.71
C ALA A 93 5.11 3.65 2.67
N SER A 94 3.84 3.35 2.96
CA SER A 94 2.94 2.64 2.05
C SER A 94 1.55 3.23 2.17
N LEU A 95 1.10 3.95 1.15
CA LEU A 95 -0.21 4.57 1.19
C LEU A 95 -1.27 3.68 0.54
N GLN A 96 -2.34 3.40 1.28
CA GLN A 96 -3.57 2.81 0.76
C GLN A 96 -4.58 3.92 0.53
N VAL A 97 -5.21 3.90 -0.65
CA VAL A 97 -6.14 4.95 -1.08
C VAL A 97 -7.47 4.33 -1.43
N LYS A 98 -8.52 4.76 -0.73
CA LYS A 98 -9.90 4.38 -1.02
C LYS A 98 -10.66 5.61 -1.50
N LYS A 99 -11.30 5.51 -2.67
CA LYS A 99 -12.14 6.56 -3.23
C LYS A 99 -13.61 6.17 -3.16
N SER A 100 -14.44 7.12 -2.79
CA SER A 100 -15.89 7.00 -2.79
C SER A 100 -16.55 8.21 -3.42
N VAL A 101 -17.81 8.05 -3.80
CA VAL A 101 -18.68 9.10 -4.31
C VAL A 101 -19.93 9.18 -3.44
N ASP A 102 -20.45 10.37 -3.23
CA ASP A 102 -21.58 10.64 -2.34
C ASP A 102 -22.94 10.14 -2.88
N LYS A 103 -23.06 9.95 -4.20
CA LYS A 103 -24.29 9.50 -4.84
C LYS A 103 -24.04 8.55 -6.01
N THR A 104 -24.95 7.59 -6.19
CA THR A 104 -24.87 6.61 -7.29
C THR A 104 -25.39 7.20 -8.61
N TYR A 105 -26.31 8.16 -8.53
CA TYR A 105 -26.95 8.82 -9.68
C TYR A 105 -26.88 10.32 -9.52
N ALA A 106 -26.64 11.04 -10.60
CA ALA A 106 -26.69 12.50 -10.66
C ALA A 106 -27.28 12.96 -11.99
N GLU A 107 -27.84 14.17 -12.02
CA GLU A 107 -28.31 14.83 -13.23
C GLU A 107 -27.29 15.84 -13.76
N VAL A 108 -27.46 16.25 -15.00
CA VAL A 108 -26.68 17.36 -15.56
C VAL A 108 -26.98 18.65 -14.77
N GLY A 109 -25.94 19.35 -14.36
CA GLY A 109 -26.01 20.54 -13.50
C GLY A 109 -25.84 20.24 -12.00
N GLU A 110 -25.97 18.99 -11.57
CA GLU A 110 -25.73 18.61 -10.17
C GLU A 110 -24.25 18.49 -9.82
N GLU A 111 -23.98 18.58 -8.53
CA GLU A 111 -22.65 18.33 -7.97
C GLU A 111 -22.53 16.90 -7.49
N ILE A 112 -21.37 16.30 -7.72
CA ILE A 112 -20.94 14.99 -7.23
C ILE A 112 -19.77 15.21 -6.29
N GLY A 113 -19.90 14.74 -5.04
CA GLY A 113 -18.84 14.79 -4.02
C GLY A 113 -17.98 13.55 -4.05
N TYR A 114 -16.67 13.72 -4.17
CA TYR A 114 -15.67 12.64 -4.03
C TYR A 114 -14.96 12.74 -2.70
N THR A 115 -14.72 11.59 -2.10
CA THR A 115 -13.93 11.44 -0.87
C THR A 115 -12.82 10.43 -1.11
N LEU A 116 -11.60 10.79 -0.74
CA LEU A 116 -10.44 9.91 -0.70
C LEU A 116 -10.00 9.73 0.75
N ASP A 117 -10.07 8.50 1.22
CA ASP A 117 -9.47 8.08 2.49
C ASP A 117 -8.08 7.53 2.19
N ILE A 118 -7.05 8.16 2.74
CA ILE A 118 -5.63 7.85 2.49
C ILE A 118 -5.02 7.40 3.81
N ALA A 119 -4.55 6.16 3.89
CA ALA A 119 -3.95 5.60 5.09
C ALA A 119 -2.48 5.23 4.84
N ASN A 120 -1.58 5.65 5.71
CA ASN A 120 -0.20 5.19 5.68
C ASN A 120 -0.07 3.90 6.49
N THR A 121 -0.05 2.76 5.81
CA THR A 121 0.13 1.43 6.40
C THR A 121 1.61 1.03 6.50
N GLY A 122 2.51 1.89 6.10
CA GLY A 122 3.95 1.69 6.17
C GLY A 122 4.52 1.86 7.57
N SER A 123 5.82 1.67 7.70
CA SER A 123 6.55 1.73 8.97
C SER A 123 7.17 3.10 9.28
N ILE A 124 7.17 4.01 8.29
CA ILE A 124 7.66 5.39 8.45
C ILE A 124 6.67 6.39 7.82
N GLU A 125 6.87 7.66 8.10
CA GLU A 125 6.04 8.72 7.55
C GLU A 125 6.22 8.89 6.03
N ALA A 126 5.15 9.30 5.36
CA ALA A 126 5.21 9.88 4.03
C ALA A 126 5.42 11.40 4.20
N GLU A 127 6.58 11.90 3.76
CA GLU A 127 7.02 13.28 3.98
C GLU A 127 6.20 14.28 3.16
N THR A 128 5.89 13.90 1.93
CA THR A 128 5.05 14.69 1.01
C THR A 128 4.05 13.75 0.36
N VAL A 129 2.80 14.18 0.29
CA VAL A 129 1.70 13.45 -0.36
C VAL A 129 1.08 14.35 -1.40
N VAL A 130 1.06 13.91 -2.65
CA VAL A 130 0.47 14.62 -3.80
C VAL A 130 -0.70 13.80 -4.33
N VAL A 131 -1.90 14.33 -4.24
CA VAL A 131 -3.14 13.69 -4.69
C VAL A 131 -3.54 14.27 -6.03
N GLY A 132 -3.38 13.48 -7.09
CA GLY A 132 -3.85 13.80 -8.42
C GLY A 132 -5.17 13.09 -8.73
N ASP A 133 -6.05 13.78 -9.38
CA ASP A 133 -7.33 13.24 -9.87
C ASP A 133 -7.59 13.76 -11.27
N LEU A 134 -7.73 12.86 -12.23
CA LEU A 134 -8.13 13.24 -13.57
C LEU A 134 -9.65 13.32 -13.62
N LEU A 135 -10.16 14.53 -13.58
CA LEU A 135 -11.60 14.76 -13.62
C LEU A 135 -12.23 14.22 -14.92
N PRO A 136 -13.48 13.73 -14.87
CA PRO A 136 -14.21 13.35 -16.06
C PRO A 136 -14.33 14.53 -17.04
N ASN A 137 -14.28 14.26 -18.35
CA ASN A 137 -14.28 15.30 -19.39
C ASN A 137 -15.52 16.22 -19.34
N ASP A 138 -16.66 15.68 -18.91
CA ASP A 138 -17.95 16.38 -18.86
C ASP A 138 -18.29 16.85 -17.45
N ALA A 139 -17.28 17.12 -16.63
CA ALA A 139 -17.43 17.63 -15.27
C ALA A 139 -16.35 18.66 -14.92
N THR A 140 -16.72 19.69 -14.19
CA THR A 140 -15.83 20.78 -13.77
C THR A 140 -15.70 20.81 -12.26
N LEU A 141 -14.46 20.97 -11.75
CA LEU A 141 -14.20 21.13 -10.32
C LEU A 141 -14.97 22.34 -9.77
N VAL A 142 -15.69 22.11 -8.68
CA VAL A 142 -16.37 23.19 -7.96
C VAL A 142 -15.34 24.03 -7.20
N PRO A 143 -15.22 25.33 -7.47
CA PRO A 143 -14.24 26.18 -6.80
C PRO A 143 -14.42 26.19 -5.28
N GLY A 144 -13.33 26.05 -4.53
CA GLY A 144 -13.34 26.05 -3.06
C GLY A 144 -13.94 24.80 -2.40
N SER A 145 -14.28 23.77 -3.17
CA SER A 145 -14.82 22.50 -2.65
C SER A 145 -13.76 21.59 -2.05
N ILE A 146 -12.47 21.79 -2.37
CA ILE A 146 -11.41 20.92 -1.89
C ILE A 146 -11.21 21.13 -0.39
N LYS A 147 -11.18 20.01 0.35
CA LYS A 147 -10.89 19.98 1.79
C LYS A 147 -9.87 18.90 2.10
N ILE A 148 -9.02 19.17 3.08
CA ILE A 148 -8.12 18.19 3.70
C ILE A 148 -8.51 18.11 5.17
N ASP A 149 -8.93 16.95 5.65
CA ASP A 149 -9.40 16.70 7.01
C ASP A 149 -10.44 17.75 7.47
N GLY A 150 -11.38 18.07 6.57
CA GLY A 150 -12.45 19.06 6.80
C GLY A 150 -12.03 20.52 6.65
N THR A 151 -10.74 20.82 6.52
CA THR A 151 -10.22 22.18 6.33
C THR A 151 -10.17 22.53 4.84
N THR A 152 -10.74 23.66 4.44
CA THR A 152 -10.72 24.11 3.05
C THR A 152 -9.30 24.34 2.55
N TYR A 153 -8.97 23.74 1.41
CA TYR A 153 -7.70 23.91 0.71
C TYR A 153 -7.84 24.98 -0.38
N ALA A 154 -7.04 26.04 -0.27
CA ALA A 154 -7.12 27.18 -1.20
C ALA A 154 -6.32 26.96 -2.48
N GLY A 155 -6.53 25.84 -3.15
CA GLY A 155 -5.82 25.45 -4.38
C GLY A 155 -6.71 24.69 -5.35
N SER A 156 -6.08 24.06 -6.32
CA SER A 156 -6.70 23.16 -7.28
C SER A 156 -6.06 21.76 -7.17
N LEU A 157 -6.57 20.79 -7.91
CA LEU A 157 -5.88 19.52 -8.13
C LEU A 157 -4.64 19.72 -9.04
N PRO A 158 -3.50 19.06 -8.74
CA PRO A 158 -3.29 18.15 -7.64
C PRO A 158 -3.17 18.85 -6.28
N VAL A 159 -3.62 18.18 -5.22
CA VAL A 159 -3.50 18.62 -3.83
C VAL A 159 -2.19 18.12 -3.24
N THR A 160 -1.47 18.97 -2.51
CA THR A 160 -0.23 18.58 -1.82
C THR A 160 -0.35 18.83 -0.33
N PHE A 161 0.00 17.84 0.47
CA PHE A 161 0.03 17.94 1.93
C PHE A 161 1.09 16.98 2.52
N GLY A 162 1.21 16.94 3.82
CA GLY A 162 2.11 16.10 4.59
C GLY A 162 2.77 16.85 5.73
N PRO A 163 3.56 16.18 6.56
CA PRO A 163 3.81 14.75 6.53
C PRO A 163 2.62 13.90 7.01
N LEU A 164 2.51 12.65 6.54
CA LEU A 164 1.54 11.67 7.01
C LEU A 164 2.27 10.55 7.76
N ALA A 165 2.18 10.56 9.08
CA ALA A 165 2.89 9.63 9.95
C ALA A 165 2.53 8.16 9.67
N ALA A 166 3.41 7.22 10.07
CA ALA A 166 3.11 5.79 10.03
C ALA A 166 1.84 5.49 10.86
N GLY A 167 0.91 4.73 10.29
CA GLY A 167 -0.39 4.40 10.91
C GLY A 167 -1.42 5.54 10.88
N ALA A 168 -1.07 6.75 10.42
CA ALA A 168 -2.00 7.86 10.29
C ALA A 168 -2.83 7.80 9.00
N SER A 169 -3.94 8.53 9.00
CA SER A 169 -4.81 8.68 7.84
C SER A 169 -5.12 10.15 7.60
N ALA A 170 -5.38 10.50 6.35
CA ALA A 170 -5.89 11.80 5.93
C ALA A 170 -7.07 11.60 4.99
N LYS A 171 -7.96 12.59 4.97
CA LYS A 171 -9.14 12.62 4.10
C LYS A 171 -9.04 13.81 3.15
N VAL A 172 -9.15 13.55 1.83
CA VAL A 172 -9.28 14.60 0.82
C VAL A 172 -10.67 14.53 0.21
N GLU A 173 -11.37 15.65 0.22
CA GLU A 173 -12.72 15.78 -0.32
C GLU A 173 -12.74 16.87 -1.38
N PHE A 174 -13.53 16.69 -2.43
CA PHE A 174 -13.79 17.72 -3.44
C PHE A 174 -15.09 17.41 -4.19
N SER A 175 -15.68 18.42 -4.81
CA SER A 175 -16.89 18.28 -5.63
C SER A 175 -16.62 18.66 -7.07
N VAL A 176 -17.30 17.98 -7.98
CA VAL A 176 -17.37 18.35 -9.40
C VAL A 176 -18.82 18.60 -9.79
N ARG A 177 -19.06 19.55 -10.67
CA ARG A 177 -20.38 19.74 -11.29
C ARG A 177 -20.41 19.00 -12.61
N VAL A 178 -21.48 18.28 -12.86
CA VAL A 178 -21.76 17.59 -14.14
C VAL A 178 -22.19 18.61 -15.18
N ASP A 179 -21.41 18.82 -16.22
CA ASP A 179 -21.68 19.82 -17.26
C ASP A 179 -22.49 19.27 -18.43
N ALA A 180 -22.35 17.97 -18.74
CA ALA A 180 -23.08 17.28 -19.79
C ALA A 180 -23.21 15.78 -19.50
N ILE A 181 -24.06 15.09 -20.26
CA ILE A 181 -24.10 13.61 -20.22
C ILE A 181 -22.81 13.09 -20.85
N PRO A 182 -21.98 12.34 -20.11
CA PRO A 182 -20.72 11.87 -20.62
C PRO A 182 -20.91 10.81 -21.71
N ALA A 183 -20.01 10.81 -22.69
CA ALA A 183 -20.00 9.79 -23.74
C ALA A 183 -19.82 8.37 -23.17
N GLN A 184 -19.06 8.25 -22.08
CA GLN A 184 -18.97 7.03 -21.28
C GLN A 184 -19.76 7.21 -20.00
N ASN A 185 -20.88 6.51 -19.89
CA ASN A 185 -21.77 6.51 -18.74
C ASN A 185 -21.97 5.06 -18.25
N PRO A 186 -21.66 4.72 -16.97
CA PRO A 186 -21.36 5.65 -15.89
C PRO A 186 -19.97 6.28 -15.97
N ILE A 187 -19.80 7.38 -15.20
CA ILE A 187 -18.51 7.97 -14.93
C ILE A 187 -17.73 7.02 -14.02
N PHE A 188 -16.50 6.67 -14.43
CA PHE A 188 -15.50 5.98 -13.61
C PHE A 188 -14.40 6.97 -13.29
N ASN A 189 -14.22 7.26 -12.02
CA ASN A 189 -13.18 8.17 -11.57
C ASN A 189 -12.19 7.48 -10.63
N VAL A 190 -10.89 7.67 -10.85
CA VAL A 190 -9.78 7.10 -10.09
C VAL A 190 -8.78 8.19 -9.75
N ALA A 191 -8.25 8.16 -8.54
CA ALA A 191 -7.18 9.06 -8.11
C ALA A 191 -5.84 8.33 -8.06
N GLN A 192 -4.77 9.08 -8.31
CA GLN A 192 -3.39 8.65 -8.10
C GLN A 192 -2.76 9.49 -7.00
N VAL A 193 -2.11 8.83 -6.06
CA VAL A 193 -1.38 9.47 -4.98
C VAL A 193 0.10 9.16 -5.14
N VAL A 194 0.91 10.20 -5.30
CA VAL A 194 2.37 10.14 -5.34
C VAL A 194 2.89 10.65 -4.01
N TYR A 195 3.83 9.94 -3.39
CA TYR A 195 4.37 10.33 -2.10
C TYR A 195 5.86 10.08 -2.00
N THR A 196 6.54 10.83 -1.14
CA THR A 196 7.96 10.65 -0.87
C THR A 196 8.18 10.22 0.57
N PHE A 197 9.23 9.46 0.80
CA PHE A 197 9.69 9.05 2.13
C PHE A 197 11.19 8.79 2.11
N SER A 198 11.84 8.88 3.29
CA SER A 198 13.28 8.65 3.43
C SER A 198 13.54 7.48 4.36
N PRO A 199 13.80 6.27 3.84
CA PRO A 199 14.08 5.08 4.67
C PRO A 199 15.33 5.25 5.52
N PHE A 200 16.26 6.10 5.11
CA PHE A 200 17.46 6.50 5.84
C PHE A 200 17.95 7.88 5.38
N PRO A 201 18.75 8.60 6.19
CA PRO A 201 19.19 9.95 5.88
C PRO A 201 19.87 10.08 4.51
N GLY A 202 19.42 11.06 3.72
CA GLY A 202 19.98 11.34 2.40
C GLY A 202 19.46 10.46 1.25
N ASN A 203 18.49 9.58 1.52
CA ASN A 203 17.86 8.77 0.48
C ASN A 203 16.35 9.00 0.46
N THR A 204 15.87 9.71 -0.54
CA THR A 204 14.43 9.92 -0.75
C THR A 204 13.92 8.95 -1.82
N VAL A 205 12.86 8.26 -1.49
CA VAL A 205 12.16 7.29 -2.35
C VAL A 205 10.79 7.84 -2.69
N THR A 206 10.34 7.61 -3.92
CA THR A 206 8.99 7.96 -4.38
C THR A 206 8.13 6.70 -4.47
N GLY A 207 6.98 6.73 -3.81
CA GLY A 207 5.93 5.72 -3.92
C GLY A 207 4.73 6.25 -4.72
N VAL A 208 3.98 5.34 -5.32
CA VAL A 208 2.75 5.64 -6.06
C VAL A 208 1.67 4.66 -5.65
N SER A 209 0.48 5.17 -5.37
CA SER A 209 -0.71 4.37 -5.07
C SER A 209 -1.91 4.89 -5.86
N ASN A 210 -2.71 3.98 -6.40
CA ASN A 210 -3.96 4.33 -7.06
C ASN A 210 -5.15 3.94 -6.17
N SER A 211 -6.24 4.71 -6.26
CA SER A 211 -7.49 4.33 -5.61
C SER A 211 -8.22 3.23 -6.39
N ASN A 212 -9.29 2.70 -5.81
CA ASN A 212 -10.36 2.05 -6.56
C ASN A 212 -11.11 3.07 -7.42
N TYR A 213 -11.91 2.58 -8.38
CA TYR A 213 -12.86 3.41 -9.12
C TYR A 213 -14.03 3.82 -8.21
N ALA A 214 -14.40 5.11 -8.27
CA ALA A 214 -15.69 5.62 -7.81
C ALA A 214 -16.60 5.75 -9.03
N VAL A 215 -17.85 5.30 -8.90
CA VAL A 215 -18.78 5.14 -10.05
C VAL A 215 -20.06 5.93 -9.80
N CYS A 216 -20.43 6.79 -10.74
CA CYS A 216 -21.69 7.54 -10.71
C CYS A 216 -22.36 7.49 -12.11
N TYR A 217 -23.66 7.19 -12.12
CA TYR A 217 -24.47 7.21 -13.34
C TYR A 217 -25.05 8.61 -13.55
N ILE A 218 -24.84 9.18 -14.73
CA ILE A 218 -25.46 10.44 -15.08
C ILE A 218 -26.78 10.13 -15.81
N ILE A 219 -27.87 10.59 -15.22
CA ILE A 219 -29.21 10.39 -15.76
C ILE A 219 -29.75 11.69 -16.34
N HIS A 220 -30.61 11.54 -17.29
CA HIS A 220 -31.44 12.64 -17.83
C HIS A 220 -32.88 12.24 -17.70
N VAL A 221 -33.64 13.04 -16.96
CA VAL A 221 -35.09 12.85 -16.84
C VAL A 221 -35.78 13.82 -17.78
N GLU A 222 -36.36 13.30 -18.86
CA GLU A 222 -37.18 14.07 -19.77
C GLU A 222 -38.64 13.77 -19.47
N ILE A 223 -39.40 14.79 -19.08
CA ILE A 223 -40.86 14.70 -18.93
C ILE A 223 -41.47 15.16 -20.24
N LEU A 224 -41.99 14.21 -21.03
CA LEU A 224 -42.75 14.50 -22.20
C LEU A 224 -44.24 14.68 -21.84
N PRO A 225 -44.74 15.88 -21.78
CA PRO A 225 -46.18 16.10 -21.50
C PRO A 225 -47.02 15.58 -22.65
N VAL A 226 -47.89 14.63 -22.37
CA VAL A 226 -48.89 14.16 -23.35
C VAL A 226 -50.19 14.88 -23.08
N LYS A 227 -50.60 15.70 -24.00
CA LYS A 227 -51.90 16.34 -23.93
C LYS A 227 -52.96 15.44 -24.57
N ASN A 228 -53.88 15.00 -23.76
CA ASN A 228 -55.06 14.31 -24.25
C ASN A 228 -56.27 15.26 -24.21
N VAL A 229 -57.18 15.09 -25.13
CA VAL A 229 -58.49 15.70 -25.05
C VAL A 229 -59.48 14.64 -24.62
N ASP A 230 -60.42 15.01 -23.78
CA ASP A 230 -61.47 14.10 -23.28
C ASP A 230 -62.51 13.74 -24.35
N LYS A 231 -62.57 14.53 -25.40
CA LYS A 231 -63.53 14.35 -26.51
C LYS A 231 -62.87 14.40 -27.86
N GLY A 232 -63.22 13.47 -28.77
CA GLY A 232 -62.78 13.46 -30.15
C GLY A 232 -63.50 14.49 -31.00
N VAL A 233 -64.67 14.87 -30.56
CA VAL A 233 -65.52 15.90 -31.18
C VAL A 233 -66.21 16.71 -30.09
N ALA A 234 -66.14 18.02 -30.17
CA ALA A 234 -66.81 18.93 -29.24
C ALA A 234 -67.81 19.79 -29.95
N ALA A 235 -68.93 20.08 -29.32
CA ALA A 235 -69.91 21.05 -29.86
C ALA A 235 -69.40 22.48 -29.60
N SER A 236 -69.91 23.43 -30.38
CA SER A 236 -69.59 24.85 -30.22
C SER A 236 -69.99 25.32 -28.81
N GLY A 237 -68.98 25.80 -28.01
CA GLY A 237 -69.17 26.24 -26.63
C GLY A 237 -68.89 25.18 -25.56
N GLU A 238 -68.48 23.96 -25.91
CA GLU A 238 -67.97 22.94 -24.96
C GLU A 238 -66.51 23.19 -24.59
N GLU A 239 -66.17 23.05 -23.27
CA GLU A 239 -64.82 23.06 -22.82
C GLU A 239 -64.16 21.68 -23.06
N LEU A 240 -62.91 21.69 -23.52
CA LEU A 240 -62.05 20.51 -23.60
C LEU A 240 -61.10 20.50 -22.38
N LEU A 241 -61.11 19.46 -21.62
CA LEU A 241 -60.24 19.24 -20.49
C LEU A 241 -58.94 18.56 -20.87
#